data_bf475a8557c9cd23b4fe279dfbdf0e9f
#
_entry.id   bf475a8557c9cd23b4fe279dfbdf0e9f
#
_cell.length_a   1.000
_cell.length_b   1.000
_cell.length_c   1.000
_cell.angle_alpha   90.00
_cell.angle_beta   90.00
_cell.angle_gamma   90.00
#
_symmetry.space_group_name_H-M   'P 1'
#
loop_
_entity.id
_entity.type
_entity.pdbx_description
1 polymer ?
#
loop_
_entity_poly.entity_id
_entity_poly.type
_entity_poly.pdbx_seq_one_letter_code
_entity_poly.pdbx_strand_id
1 'polypeptide(L)'
;HQDYTQGGRILVTEGPDTLRFFNYGEFLPGSLDKVLHAQQPEQRYRNACLADAMVELDLMETLNRGVKGMFRKQRERFFPLPDFDIEVQPASVSVLLYGRVLDKGYVDALMTNSDLTLEDAVLLDQIQKGRKPPAGELRRLRAKGLVEGRSPRLRISAQLAVAMGQEVAYLNQKGPSVEDCKKA
;
A
#
# COMPACT_ATOMS: atom_id res chain seq x y z
N HIS A 1 14.95 -11.41 -0.92
CA HIS A 1 14.70 -11.18 -2.36
C HIS A 1 15.95 -10.76 -3.15
N GLN A 2 17.06 -10.44 -2.46
CA GLN A 2 18.31 -10.03 -3.12
C GLN A 2 18.77 -11.07 -4.15
N ASP A 3 19.07 -10.61 -5.35
CA ASP A 3 19.69 -11.40 -6.39
C ASP A 3 21.22 -11.15 -6.37
N TYR A 4 21.94 -12.09 -5.77
CA TYR A 4 23.40 -11.98 -5.65
C TYR A 4 24.13 -12.18 -6.98
N THR A 5 23.47 -12.68 -8.02
CA THR A 5 24.07 -12.82 -9.35
C THR A 5 24.23 -11.48 -10.07
N GLN A 6 23.48 -10.45 -9.67
CA GLN A 6 23.55 -9.10 -10.25
C GLN A 6 24.61 -8.20 -9.59
N GLY A 7 25.37 -8.72 -8.63
CA GLY A 7 26.48 -7.98 -8.00
C GLY A 7 26.08 -6.74 -7.20
N GLY A 8 24.79 -6.54 -6.94
CA GLY A 8 24.26 -5.40 -6.21
C GLY A 8 24.34 -5.56 -4.69
N ARG A 9 24.09 -4.47 -3.97
CA ARG A 9 24.03 -4.41 -2.51
C ARG A 9 22.58 -4.21 -2.05
N ILE A 10 22.27 -4.71 -0.87
CA ILE A 10 21.06 -4.29 -0.15
C ILE A 10 21.34 -2.89 0.40
N LEU A 11 20.46 -1.93 0.09
CA LEU A 11 20.57 -0.57 0.60
C LEU A 11 19.44 -0.32 1.58
N VAL A 12 19.79 0.22 2.73
CA VAL A 12 18.83 0.72 3.72
C VAL A 12 19.12 2.21 3.88
N THR A 13 18.11 3.03 3.58
CA THR A 13 18.23 4.49 3.65
C THR A 13 17.23 5.01 4.66
N GLU A 14 17.73 5.69 5.68
CA GLU A 14 16.93 6.37 6.68
C GLU A 14 16.75 7.84 6.29
N GLY A 15 15.50 8.30 6.27
CA GLY A 15 15.12 9.70 6.19
C GLY A 15 14.53 10.17 7.52
N PRO A 16 14.16 11.47 7.67
CA PRO A 16 13.60 12.00 8.91
C PRO A 16 12.36 11.24 9.40
N ASP A 17 11.51 10.82 8.46
CA ASP A 17 10.23 10.15 8.73
C ASP A 17 10.02 8.92 7.85
N THR A 18 11.06 8.41 7.25
CA THR A 18 10.95 7.31 6.28
C THR A 18 12.12 6.34 6.42
N LEU A 19 11.85 5.08 6.11
CA LEU A 19 12.87 4.05 6.00
C LEU A 19 12.67 3.31 4.68
N ARG A 20 13.67 3.37 3.80
CA ARG A 20 13.66 2.70 2.51
C ARG A 20 14.57 1.49 2.52
N PHE A 21 14.04 0.37 2.05
CA PHE A 21 14.81 -0.83 1.74
C PHE A 21 14.84 -1.01 0.24
N PHE A 22 16.01 -1.29 -0.30
CA PHE A 22 16.18 -1.56 -1.73
C PHE A 22 17.08 -2.76 -1.93
N ASN A 23 16.71 -3.63 -2.87
CA ASN A 23 17.52 -4.75 -3.30
C ASN A 23 17.29 -5.07 -4.79
N TYR A 24 18.34 -5.60 -5.44
CA TYR A 24 18.23 -6.13 -6.79
C TYR A 24 17.54 -7.48 -6.80
N GLY A 25 16.80 -7.76 -7.85
CA GLY A 25 16.08 -8.98 -8.11
C GLY A 25 14.57 -8.76 -8.25
N GLU A 26 13.93 -9.63 -9.00
CA GLU A 26 12.49 -9.60 -9.20
C GLU A 26 11.73 -9.86 -7.89
N PHE A 27 10.55 -9.31 -7.79
CA PHE A 27 9.61 -9.66 -6.73
C PHE A 27 8.99 -11.02 -7.05
N LEU A 28 9.53 -12.09 -6.45
CA LEU A 28 9.15 -13.49 -6.78
C LEU A 28 7.65 -13.78 -6.77
N PRO A 29 6.83 -13.21 -5.86
CA PRO A 29 5.38 -13.39 -5.91
C PRO A 29 4.72 -12.77 -7.14
N GLY A 30 5.44 -11.93 -7.89
CA GLY A 30 4.99 -11.25 -9.10
C GLY A 30 4.12 -10.01 -8.84
N SER A 31 3.25 -10.01 -7.85
CA SER A 31 2.48 -8.82 -7.47
C SER A 31 2.24 -8.74 -5.96
N LEU A 32 2.09 -7.51 -5.47
CA LEU A 32 1.76 -7.26 -4.07
C LEU A 32 0.38 -7.82 -3.70
N ASP A 33 -0.59 -7.70 -4.62
CA ASP A 33 -1.96 -8.19 -4.42
C ASP A 33 -1.99 -9.70 -4.16
N LYS A 34 -1.19 -10.49 -4.89
CA LYS A 34 -1.07 -11.92 -4.62
C LYS A 34 -0.61 -12.21 -3.20
N VAL A 35 0.38 -11.45 -2.71
CA VAL A 35 0.90 -11.64 -1.34
C VAL A 35 -0.14 -11.26 -0.29
N LEU A 36 -0.85 -10.16 -0.49
CA LEU A 36 -1.85 -9.66 0.47
C LEU A 36 -3.07 -10.59 0.56
N HIS A 37 -3.52 -11.18 -0.58
CA HIS A 37 -4.68 -12.06 -0.63
C HIS A 37 -4.36 -13.54 -0.45
N ALA A 38 -3.09 -13.96 -0.48
CA ALA A 38 -2.69 -15.34 -0.31
C ALA A 38 -3.15 -15.90 1.05
N GLN A 39 -3.91 -16.97 1.04
CA GLN A 39 -4.31 -17.68 2.29
C GLN A 39 -3.16 -18.51 2.87
N GLN A 40 -2.30 -19.04 1.99
CA GLN A 40 -1.13 -19.81 2.37
C GLN A 40 0.16 -19.08 1.96
N PRO A 41 1.24 -19.21 2.74
CA PRO A 41 2.53 -18.64 2.38
C PRO A 41 3.10 -19.32 1.14
N GLU A 42 3.47 -18.52 0.13
CA GLU A 42 4.28 -19.02 -0.98
C GLU A 42 5.73 -19.10 -0.51
N GLN A 43 6.22 -20.31 -0.22
CA GLN A 43 7.58 -20.57 0.26
C GLN A 43 8.57 -20.67 -0.91
N ARG A 44 8.70 -19.61 -1.69
CA ARG A 44 9.71 -19.52 -2.74
C ARG A 44 10.80 -18.53 -2.32
N TYR A 45 11.96 -19.06 -2.03
CA TYR A 45 13.13 -18.26 -1.69
C TYR A 45 14.12 -18.27 -2.85
N ARG A 46 14.64 -17.11 -3.24
CA ARG A 46 15.70 -17.01 -4.23
C ARG A 46 16.99 -17.66 -3.71
N ASN A 47 17.27 -17.47 -2.44
CA ASN A 47 18.45 -17.97 -1.75
C ASN A 47 18.00 -18.96 -0.66
N ALA A 48 17.65 -20.18 -1.05
CA ALA A 48 17.08 -21.19 -0.13
C ALA A 48 18.02 -21.49 1.04
N CYS A 49 19.30 -21.79 0.78
CA CYS A 49 20.28 -22.08 1.84
C CYS A 49 20.42 -20.92 2.85
N LEU A 50 20.39 -19.67 2.37
CA LEU A 50 20.43 -18.51 3.27
C LEU A 50 19.15 -18.40 4.09
N ALA A 51 17.99 -18.63 3.46
CA ALA A 51 16.72 -18.60 4.14
C ALA A 51 16.64 -19.66 5.25
N ASP A 52 17.06 -20.89 4.96
CA ASP A 52 17.11 -21.98 5.92
C ASP A 52 18.02 -21.65 7.11
N ALA A 53 19.22 -21.14 6.85
CA ALA A 53 20.13 -20.70 7.90
C ALA A 53 19.56 -19.57 8.75
N MET A 54 18.85 -18.61 8.15
CA MET A 54 18.19 -17.53 8.89
C MET A 54 17.03 -18.04 9.76
N VAL A 55 16.31 -19.06 9.31
CA VAL A 55 15.26 -19.71 10.11
C VAL A 55 15.87 -20.42 11.31
N GLU A 56 16.94 -21.20 11.12
CA GLU A 56 17.63 -21.89 12.22
C GLU A 56 18.20 -20.95 13.28
N LEU A 57 18.55 -19.72 12.86
CA LEU A 57 19.05 -18.68 13.76
C LEU A 57 17.94 -17.76 14.34
N ASP A 58 16.67 -18.10 14.17
CA ASP A 58 15.52 -17.28 14.56
C ASP A 58 15.53 -15.84 13.97
N LEU A 59 16.23 -15.63 12.85
CA LEU A 59 16.30 -14.34 12.17
C LEU A 59 15.18 -14.14 11.15
N MET A 60 14.45 -15.19 10.82
CA MET A 60 13.37 -15.15 9.83
C MET A 60 12.20 -16.05 10.22
N GLU A 61 10.98 -15.53 10.10
CA GLU A 61 9.77 -16.33 10.23
C GLU A 61 9.35 -16.96 8.89
N THR A 62 8.92 -18.23 8.92
CA THR A 62 8.47 -18.97 7.73
C THR A 62 6.99 -18.74 7.40
N LEU A 63 6.24 -18.08 8.26
CA LEU A 63 4.77 -17.95 8.16
C LEU A 63 4.28 -16.83 7.22
N ASN A 64 5.12 -16.32 6.34
CA ASN A 64 4.81 -15.24 5.38
C ASN A 64 4.17 -13.98 6.01
N ARG A 65 4.51 -13.71 7.28
CA ARG A 65 3.98 -12.56 8.02
C ARG A 65 4.66 -11.25 7.68
N GLY A 66 5.81 -11.29 6.99
CA GLY A 66 6.65 -10.13 6.73
C GLY A 66 5.91 -9.00 6.03
N VAL A 67 5.45 -9.21 4.79
CA VAL A 67 4.76 -8.18 4.00
C VAL A 67 3.42 -7.81 4.65
N LYS A 68 2.57 -8.79 4.93
CA LYS A 68 1.28 -8.55 5.61
C LYS A 68 1.46 -7.88 6.97
N GLY A 69 2.51 -8.26 7.70
CA GLY A 69 2.87 -7.68 8.98
C GLY A 69 3.23 -6.21 8.89
N MET A 70 4.00 -5.82 7.85
CA MET A 70 4.32 -4.41 7.60
C MET A 70 3.04 -3.58 7.39
N PHE A 71 2.13 -4.01 6.51
CA PHE A 71 0.86 -3.33 6.27
C PHE A 71 0.01 -3.22 7.55
N ARG A 72 -0.11 -4.34 8.29
CA ARG A 72 -0.86 -4.36 9.54
C ARG A 72 -0.26 -3.43 10.58
N LYS A 73 1.05 -3.46 10.77
CA LYS A 73 1.73 -2.60 11.75
C LYS A 73 1.66 -1.12 11.41
N GLN A 74 1.78 -0.76 10.13
CA GLN A 74 1.58 0.62 9.69
C GLN A 74 0.15 1.07 9.97
N ARG A 75 -0.85 0.25 9.65
CA ARG A 75 -2.25 0.53 9.94
C ARG A 75 -2.52 0.67 11.45
N GLU A 76 -2.04 -0.27 12.28
CA GLU A 76 -2.20 -0.24 13.75
C GLU A 76 -1.61 1.04 14.38
N ARG A 77 -0.59 1.61 13.75
CA ARG A 77 0.06 2.85 14.18
C ARG A 77 -0.48 4.10 13.50
N PHE A 78 -1.48 3.94 12.66
CA PHE A 78 -2.03 5.03 11.83
C PHE A 78 -0.99 5.73 10.96
N PHE A 79 0.02 5.00 10.52
CA PHE A 79 0.99 5.46 9.55
C PHE A 79 0.52 5.17 8.13
N PRO A 80 0.97 5.92 7.12
CA PRO A 80 0.73 5.58 5.73
C PRO A 80 1.17 4.16 5.42
N LEU A 81 0.44 3.49 4.53
CA LEU A 81 0.77 2.12 4.14
C LEU A 81 2.11 2.07 3.41
N PRO A 82 2.84 0.94 3.50
CA PRO A 82 4.12 0.78 2.82
C PRO A 82 3.97 0.95 1.31
N ASP A 83 4.87 1.68 0.68
CA ASP A 83 4.98 1.77 -0.77
C ASP A 83 5.96 0.72 -1.29
N PHE A 84 5.49 -0.12 -2.20
CA PHE A 84 6.29 -1.11 -2.90
C PHE A 84 6.50 -0.67 -4.35
N ASP A 85 7.74 -0.55 -4.76
CA ASP A 85 8.13 -0.35 -6.14
C ASP A 85 8.84 -1.62 -6.62
N ILE A 86 8.16 -2.35 -7.51
CA ILE A 86 8.55 -3.68 -7.99
C ILE A 86 8.64 -3.77 -9.52
N GLU A 87 8.36 -2.66 -10.23
CA GLU A 87 8.29 -2.62 -11.69
C GLU A 87 9.52 -1.92 -12.32
N VAL A 88 10.58 -1.69 -11.53
CA VAL A 88 11.76 -0.95 -11.98
C VAL A 88 12.68 -1.83 -12.85
N GLN A 89 13.26 -1.24 -13.89
CA GLN A 89 14.31 -1.85 -14.69
C GLN A 89 15.66 -1.18 -14.37
N PRO A 90 16.73 -1.91 -14.06
CA PRO A 90 16.82 -3.37 -13.92
C PRO A 90 15.97 -3.89 -12.74
N ALA A 91 15.57 -5.17 -12.81
CA ALA A 91 14.69 -5.79 -11.83
C ALA A 91 15.16 -5.54 -10.40
N SER A 92 14.34 -4.88 -9.62
CA SER A 92 14.64 -4.48 -8.24
C SER A 92 13.35 -4.38 -7.42
N VAL A 93 13.51 -4.46 -6.12
CA VAL A 93 12.43 -4.25 -5.15
C VAL A 93 12.81 -3.11 -4.22
N SER A 94 11.97 -2.10 -4.16
CA SER A 94 12.09 -1.02 -3.18
C SER A 94 10.86 -0.99 -2.28
N VAL A 95 11.06 -0.87 -0.98
CA VAL A 95 10.00 -0.72 0.01
C VAL A 95 10.25 0.54 0.80
N LEU A 96 9.28 1.45 0.83
CA LEU A 96 9.31 2.66 1.62
C LEU A 96 8.33 2.54 2.79
N LEU A 97 8.83 2.63 4.00
CA LEU A 97 8.05 2.67 5.24
C LEU A 97 8.01 4.10 5.78
N TYR A 98 6.88 4.47 6.37
CA TYR A 98 6.66 5.77 6.97
C TYR A 98 6.69 5.67 8.48
N GLY A 99 7.35 6.60 9.15
CA GLY A 99 7.57 6.65 10.60
C GLY A 99 6.71 7.67 11.33
N ARG A 100 5.82 8.39 10.62
CA ARG A 100 4.91 9.35 11.22
C ARG A 100 3.52 9.31 10.62
N VAL A 101 2.54 9.85 11.34
CA VAL A 101 1.21 10.14 10.80
C VAL A 101 1.34 11.33 9.84
N LEU A 102 1.08 11.11 8.55
CA LEU A 102 1.08 12.19 7.55
C LEU A 102 -0.21 13.00 7.56
N ASP A 103 -1.32 12.39 7.96
CA ASP A 103 -2.64 13.01 7.94
C ASP A 103 -3.51 12.53 9.12
N LYS A 104 -3.94 13.48 9.97
CA LYS A 104 -4.87 13.20 11.07
C LYS A 104 -6.21 12.66 10.56
N GLY A 105 -6.70 13.16 9.43
CA GLY A 105 -7.97 12.73 8.87
C GLY A 105 -7.97 11.28 8.42
N TYR A 106 -6.83 10.77 7.93
CA TYR A 106 -6.68 9.34 7.64
C TYR A 106 -6.82 8.48 8.90
N VAL A 107 -6.26 8.96 10.02
CA VAL A 107 -6.40 8.33 11.34
C VAL A 107 -7.86 8.30 11.79
N ASP A 108 -8.53 9.43 11.71
CA ASP A 108 -9.92 9.57 12.13
C ASP A 108 -10.86 8.70 11.27
N ALA A 109 -10.62 8.61 9.96
CA ALA A 109 -11.37 7.73 9.07
C ALA A 109 -11.19 6.24 9.39
N LEU A 110 -9.96 5.81 9.71
CA LEU A 110 -9.69 4.43 10.13
C LEU A 110 -10.32 4.12 11.49
N MET A 111 -10.36 5.08 12.41
CA MET A 111 -10.99 4.93 13.72
C MET A 111 -12.52 4.92 13.64
N THR A 112 -13.10 5.75 12.76
CA THR A 112 -14.56 5.89 12.63
C THR A 112 -15.19 4.71 11.88
N ASN A 113 -14.45 4.07 10.97
CA ASN A 113 -14.90 2.94 10.18
C ASN A 113 -14.30 1.62 10.68
N SER A 114 -14.83 1.07 11.76
CA SER A 114 -14.43 -0.23 12.31
C SER A 114 -14.55 -1.40 11.32
N ASP A 115 -15.38 -1.25 10.29
CA ASP A 115 -15.66 -2.27 9.27
C ASP A 115 -14.68 -2.25 8.08
N LEU A 116 -13.71 -1.33 8.08
CA LEU A 116 -12.65 -1.27 7.07
C LEU A 116 -11.65 -2.43 7.27
N THR A 117 -11.63 -3.33 6.31
CA THR A 117 -10.60 -4.40 6.30
C THR A 117 -9.24 -3.83 5.89
N LEU A 118 -8.18 -4.60 6.11
CA LEU A 118 -6.84 -4.22 5.65
C LEU A 118 -6.79 -4.06 4.13
N GLU A 119 -7.48 -4.96 3.42
CA GLU A 119 -7.59 -4.93 1.96
C GLU A 119 -8.28 -3.65 1.48
N ASP A 120 -9.36 -3.23 2.14
CA ASP A 120 -10.04 -1.98 1.81
C ASP A 120 -9.12 -0.77 2.00
N ALA A 121 -8.34 -0.73 3.09
CA ALA A 121 -7.39 0.35 3.35
C ALA A 121 -6.28 0.41 2.27
N VAL A 122 -5.74 -0.75 1.84
CA VAL A 122 -4.75 -0.82 0.75
C VAL A 122 -5.32 -0.28 -0.55
N LEU A 123 -6.54 -0.68 -0.89
CA LEU A 123 -7.19 -0.25 -2.13
C LEU A 123 -7.53 1.25 -2.12
N LEU A 124 -7.95 1.79 -0.98
CA LEU A 124 -8.18 3.23 -0.81
C LEU A 124 -6.88 4.03 -0.95
N ASP A 125 -5.79 3.57 -0.35
CA ASP A 125 -4.46 4.17 -0.50
C ASP A 125 -3.98 4.15 -1.96
N GLN A 126 -4.20 3.05 -2.68
CA GLN A 126 -3.91 2.96 -4.12
C GLN A 126 -4.70 3.97 -4.94
N ILE A 127 -6.00 4.15 -4.63
CA ILE A 127 -6.86 5.13 -5.32
C ILE A 127 -6.38 6.56 -5.05
N GLN A 128 -6.01 6.89 -3.81
CA GLN A 128 -5.46 8.20 -3.46
C GLN A 128 -4.15 8.50 -4.21
N LYS A 129 -3.33 7.48 -4.43
CA LYS A 129 -2.09 7.54 -5.22
C LYS A 129 -2.32 7.51 -6.74
N GLY A 130 -3.59 7.58 -7.20
CA GLY A 130 -3.95 7.56 -8.62
C GLY A 130 -3.84 6.19 -9.29
N ARG A 131 -3.63 5.12 -8.53
CA ARG A 131 -3.60 3.75 -9.05
C ARG A 131 -5.02 3.20 -9.17
N LYS A 132 -5.27 2.38 -10.20
CA LYS A 132 -6.58 1.80 -10.45
C LYS A 132 -6.66 0.38 -9.89
N PRO A 133 -7.55 0.12 -8.91
CA PRO A 133 -7.78 -1.23 -8.40
C PRO A 133 -8.42 -2.15 -9.43
N PRO A 134 -8.34 -3.48 -9.23
CA PRO A 134 -9.08 -4.47 -10.02
C PRO A 134 -10.59 -4.21 -10.00
N ALA A 135 -11.29 -4.56 -11.10
CA ALA A 135 -12.71 -4.22 -11.26
C ALA A 135 -13.62 -4.86 -10.19
N GLY A 136 -13.29 -6.07 -9.74
CA GLY A 136 -14.04 -6.76 -8.67
C GLY A 136 -13.96 -6.02 -7.34
N GLU A 137 -12.77 -5.60 -6.96
CA GLU A 137 -12.49 -4.86 -5.74
C GLU A 137 -13.14 -3.49 -5.75
N LEU A 138 -13.12 -2.83 -6.90
CA LEU A 138 -13.78 -1.54 -7.08
C LEU A 138 -15.31 -1.62 -6.86
N ARG A 139 -15.96 -2.73 -7.28
CA ARG A 139 -17.38 -2.97 -7.00
C ARG A 139 -17.63 -3.11 -5.49
N ARG A 140 -16.76 -3.83 -4.79
CA ARG A 140 -16.84 -4.01 -3.33
C ARG A 140 -16.73 -2.68 -2.60
N LEU A 141 -15.73 -1.86 -2.93
CA LEU A 141 -15.56 -0.54 -2.33
C LEU A 141 -16.75 0.40 -2.60
N ARG A 142 -17.33 0.34 -3.80
CA ARG A 142 -18.54 1.10 -4.12
C ARG A 142 -19.76 0.63 -3.33
N ALA A 143 -19.94 -0.68 -3.17
CA ALA A 143 -21.03 -1.23 -2.36
C ALA A 143 -20.93 -0.80 -0.88
N LYS A 144 -19.71 -0.60 -0.38
CA LYS A 144 -19.43 -0.05 0.96
C LYS A 144 -19.54 1.49 1.02
N GLY A 145 -19.79 2.18 -0.08
CA GLY A 145 -19.84 3.64 -0.13
C GLY A 145 -18.50 4.34 0.08
N LEU A 146 -17.38 3.63 -0.07
CA LEU A 146 -16.04 4.15 0.20
C LEU A 146 -15.44 4.91 -0.99
N VAL A 147 -15.92 4.66 -2.21
CA VAL A 147 -15.36 5.18 -3.46
C VAL A 147 -16.45 5.65 -4.40
N GLU A 148 -16.20 6.76 -5.08
CA GLU A 148 -17.08 7.35 -6.09
C GLU A 148 -16.33 7.73 -7.38
N GLY A 149 -17.09 8.10 -8.41
CA GLY A 149 -16.54 8.47 -9.70
C GLY A 149 -16.29 7.27 -10.62
N ARG A 150 -15.85 7.57 -11.85
CA ARG A 150 -15.46 6.59 -12.88
C ARG A 150 -14.03 6.88 -13.35
N SER A 151 -13.31 5.84 -13.77
CA SER A 151 -11.98 6.03 -14.36
C SER A 151 -12.07 7.00 -15.56
N PRO A 152 -11.17 7.98 -15.69
CA PRO A 152 -9.96 8.22 -14.91
C PRO A 152 -10.18 9.05 -13.61
N ARG A 153 -11.40 9.51 -13.31
CA ARG A 153 -11.73 10.33 -12.14
C ARG A 153 -12.27 9.51 -10.95
N LEU A 154 -11.61 8.40 -10.66
CA LEU A 154 -11.91 7.59 -9.50
C LEU A 154 -11.33 8.27 -8.25
N ARG A 155 -12.12 8.38 -7.17
CA ARG A 155 -11.70 9.01 -5.91
C ARG A 155 -12.41 8.39 -4.72
N ILE A 156 -11.94 8.67 -3.52
CA ILE A 156 -12.64 8.34 -2.28
C ILE A 156 -14.00 9.05 -2.23
N SER A 157 -14.97 8.50 -1.51
CA SER A 157 -16.30 9.13 -1.37
C SER A 157 -16.21 10.44 -0.60
N ALA A 158 -17.19 11.34 -0.85
CA ALA A 158 -17.27 12.61 -0.13
C ALA A 158 -17.35 12.41 1.39
N GLN A 159 -18.12 11.42 1.85
CA GLN A 159 -18.25 11.11 3.27
C GLN A 159 -16.92 10.70 3.90
N LEU A 160 -16.16 9.85 3.19
CA LEU A 160 -14.84 9.44 3.65
C LEU A 160 -13.84 10.59 3.59
N ALA A 161 -13.89 11.45 2.57
CA ALA A 161 -13.03 12.61 2.45
C ALA A 161 -13.25 13.61 3.61
N VAL A 162 -14.51 13.85 4.00
CA VAL A 162 -14.86 14.67 5.17
C VAL A 162 -14.32 14.04 6.44
N ALA A 163 -14.57 12.74 6.66
CA ALA A 163 -14.06 12.02 7.82
C ALA A 163 -12.52 12.04 7.89
N MET A 164 -11.84 12.11 6.73
CA MET A 164 -10.39 12.21 6.62
C MET A 164 -9.86 13.65 6.70
N GLY A 165 -10.69 14.66 6.85
CA GLY A 165 -10.26 16.07 6.80
C GLY A 165 -9.68 16.49 5.45
N GLN A 166 -9.94 15.73 4.39
CA GLN A 166 -9.41 15.94 3.04
C GLN A 166 -10.40 16.62 2.09
N GLU A 167 -11.30 17.43 2.62
CA GLU A 167 -12.35 18.11 1.84
C GLU A 167 -11.77 18.94 0.70
N VAL A 168 -10.70 19.67 0.96
CA VAL A 168 -10.05 20.53 -0.05
C VAL A 168 -9.43 19.66 -1.16
N ALA A 169 -8.75 18.60 -0.82
CA ALA A 169 -8.17 17.67 -1.80
C ALA A 169 -9.28 16.98 -2.63
N TYR A 170 -10.37 16.59 -1.99
CA TYR A 170 -11.55 16.04 -2.65
C TYR A 170 -12.17 17.03 -3.64
N LEU A 171 -12.39 18.28 -3.23
CA LEU A 171 -12.97 19.33 -4.08
C LEU A 171 -12.06 19.62 -5.28
N ASN A 172 -10.75 19.68 -5.09
CA ASN A 172 -9.78 19.86 -6.18
C ASN A 172 -9.84 18.70 -7.19
N GLN A 173 -10.01 17.45 -6.72
CA GLN A 173 -10.16 16.29 -7.60
C GLN A 173 -11.53 16.23 -8.30
N LYS A 174 -12.58 16.73 -7.65
CA LYS A 174 -13.93 16.78 -8.21
C LYS A 174 -14.00 17.76 -9.39
N GLY A 175 -13.25 18.84 -9.32
CA GLY A 175 -13.33 19.96 -10.25
C GLY A 175 -14.61 20.78 -10.06
N PRO A 176 -14.75 21.94 -10.70
CA PRO A 176 -15.95 22.76 -10.64
C PRO A 176 -17.15 21.99 -11.20
N SER A 177 -18.28 22.04 -10.50
CA SER A 177 -19.53 21.49 -11.00
C SER A 177 -20.08 22.34 -12.12
N VAL A 178 -20.96 21.75 -12.96
CA VAL A 178 -21.65 22.51 -14.03
C VAL A 178 -22.47 23.67 -13.45
N GLU A 179 -22.92 23.57 -12.19
CA GLU A 179 -23.64 24.64 -11.48
C GLU A 179 -22.71 25.74 -11.01
N ASP A 180 -21.48 25.43 -10.62
CA ASP A 180 -20.46 26.42 -10.23
C ASP A 180 -20.00 27.22 -11.47
N CYS A 181 -19.92 26.56 -12.64
CA CYS A 181 -19.59 27.24 -13.91
C CYS A 181 -20.71 28.13 -14.44
N LYS A 182 -21.96 27.99 -13.97
CA LYS A 182 -23.08 28.85 -14.39
C LYS A 182 -23.25 30.10 -13.52
N LYS A 183 -22.54 30.17 -12.38
CA LYS A 183 -22.58 31.32 -11.44
C LYS A 183 -21.39 32.25 -11.57
N ALA A 184 -20.41 31.91 -12.40
CA ALA A 184 -19.27 32.74 -12.77
C ALA A 184 -19.48 33.39 -14.14
#